data_fd11e5a8c755c9ff1cab32da2a8273f4
#
_entry.id   fd11e5a8c755c9ff1cab32da2a8273f4
#
_cell.length_a   1.000
_cell.length_b   1.000
_cell.length_c   1.000
_cell.angle_alpha   90.00
_cell.angle_beta   90.00
_cell.angle_gamma   90.00
#
_symmetry.space_group_name_H-M   'P 1'
#
loop_
_entity.id
_entity.type
_entity.pdbx_description
1 polymer ?
#
loop_
_entity_poly.entity_id
_entity_poly.type
_entity_poly.pdbx_seq_one_letter_code
_entity_poly.pdbx_strand_id
1 'polypeptide(L)'
;MKIATWNVNSLKVRLPQVLDWLATEAPDVLCLQETKLEDRVFPLAEIEAAGYHAVFSGQKTYNGVAILARAPLLDVTAGIVDFADEQRRVIRATVLGVRVVCIYVPNGQSLDSDKYQYKLKWLAALDTWLAAELRRYPNLLLLGDYNIAPEDQDVHDPAAWQGQILCSEPERAAFRGLLQQGLVDAFRCFEQPEKSYSWWDYRMMGFRRNHGLRIDHILLSSPLAAQCVACHIDKAPRRLERPSDHAPVVAELRRL
;
A
#
# COMPACT_ATOMS: atom_id res chain seq x y z
N MET A 1 -16.82 -0.09 7.08
CA MET A 1 -16.08 0.33 5.88
C MET A 1 -14.96 -0.68 5.66
N LYS A 2 -14.94 -1.35 4.50
CA LYS A 2 -13.87 -2.29 4.10
C LYS A 2 -12.87 -1.57 3.21
N ILE A 3 -11.61 -1.61 3.57
CA ILE A 3 -10.53 -0.88 2.91
C ILE A 3 -9.43 -1.86 2.56
N ALA A 4 -8.84 -1.73 1.38
CA ALA A 4 -7.76 -2.61 0.94
C ALA A 4 -6.65 -1.85 0.23
N THR A 5 -5.46 -2.45 0.25
CA THR A 5 -4.32 -2.05 -0.57
C THR A 5 -3.76 -3.25 -1.31
N TRP A 6 -3.37 -3.08 -2.57
CA TRP A 6 -2.81 -4.14 -3.39
C TRP A 6 -1.82 -3.58 -4.43
N ASN A 7 -0.56 -3.93 -4.30
CA ASN A 7 0.39 -3.75 -5.39
C ASN A 7 0.08 -4.79 -6.48
N VAL A 8 -0.36 -4.35 -7.64
CA VAL A 8 -0.81 -5.24 -8.73
C VAL A 8 0.29 -5.58 -9.73
N ASN A 9 1.47 -4.99 -9.60
CA ASN A 9 2.61 -5.23 -10.48
C ASN A 9 2.21 -5.26 -11.96
N SER A 10 1.66 -4.16 -12.46
CA SER A 10 0.99 -3.93 -13.74
C SER A 10 -0.53 -4.20 -13.73
N LEU A 11 -1.30 -3.12 -13.68
CA LEU A 11 -2.76 -3.19 -13.76
C LEU A 11 -3.23 -3.76 -15.11
N LYS A 12 -2.56 -3.44 -16.22
CA LYS A 12 -2.90 -3.99 -17.53
C LYS A 12 -2.92 -5.52 -17.54
N VAL A 13 -1.98 -6.14 -16.83
CA VAL A 13 -1.87 -7.61 -16.77
C VAL A 13 -2.88 -8.21 -15.79
N ARG A 14 -3.16 -7.50 -14.69
CA ARG A 14 -3.99 -7.99 -13.57
C ARG A 14 -5.40 -7.42 -13.55
N LEU A 15 -5.82 -6.62 -14.56
CA LEU A 15 -7.15 -6.03 -14.57
C LEU A 15 -8.29 -7.03 -14.39
N PRO A 16 -8.32 -8.19 -15.07
CA PRO A 16 -9.36 -9.19 -14.83
C PRO A 16 -9.39 -9.67 -13.37
N GLN A 17 -8.22 -9.93 -12.78
CA GLN A 17 -8.11 -10.36 -11.39
C GLN A 17 -8.58 -9.26 -10.41
N VAL A 18 -8.27 -7.99 -10.70
CA VAL A 18 -8.74 -6.85 -9.91
C VAL A 18 -10.26 -6.73 -9.97
N LEU A 19 -10.85 -6.83 -11.16
CA LEU A 19 -12.31 -6.75 -11.35
C LEU A 19 -13.04 -7.91 -10.65
N ASP A 20 -12.53 -9.13 -10.77
CA ASP A 20 -13.08 -10.30 -10.07
C ASP A 20 -12.97 -10.16 -8.55
N TRP A 21 -11.85 -9.63 -8.07
CA TRP A 21 -11.63 -9.38 -6.65
C TRP A 21 -12.55 -8.29 -6.11
N LEU A 22 -12.76 -7.20 -6.87
CA LEU A 22 -13.73 -6.15 -6.55
C LEU A 22 -15.16 -6.69 -6.46
N ALA A 23 -15.53 -7.60 -7.36
CA ALA A 23 -16.86 -8.23 -7.36
C ALA A 23 -17.05 -9.17 -6.15
N THR A 24 -16.01 -9.89 -5.74
CA THR A 24 -16.05 -10.87 -4.66
C THR A 24 -15.94 -10.22 -3.28
N GLU A 25 -14.92 -9.40 -3.07
CA GLU A 25 -14.62 -8.79 -1.77
C GLU A 25 -15.40 -7.51 -1.52
N ALA A 26 -15.83 -6.85 -2.59
CA ALA A 26 -16.66 -5.64 -2.56
C ALA A 26 -16.16 -4.57 -1.55
N PRO A 27 -14.85 -4.20 -1.57
CA PRO A 27 -14.34 -3.19 -0.66
C PRO A 27 -15.00 -1.83 -0.92
N ASP A 28 -15.10 -1.00 0.12
CA ASP A 28 -15.52 0.39 -0.05
C ASP A 28 -14.42 1.23 -0.70
N VAL A 29 -13.14 0.88 -0.43
CA VAL A 29 -11.94 1.52 -0.99
C VAL A 29 -10.88 0.48 -1.31
N LEU A 30 -10.28 0.55 -2.50
CA LEU A 30 -9.10 -0.22 -2.89
C LEU A 30 -8.01 0.75 -3.40
N CYS A 31 -6.85 0.71 -2.77
CA CYS A 31 -5.65 1.41 -3.21
C CYS A 31 -4.76 0.47 -4.02
N LEU A 32 -4.33 0.90 -5.19
CA LEU A 32 -3.46 0.14 -6.08
C LEU A 32 -2.08 0.79 -6.19
N GLN A 33 -1.04 -0.03 -6.24
CA GLN A 33 0.32 0.38 -6.51
C GLN A 33 0.86 -0.38 -7.73
N GLU A 34 1.87 0.17 -8.37
CA GLU A 34 2.48 -0.33 -9.60
C GLU A 34 1.44 -0.57 -10.72
N THR A 35 0.59 0.42 -10.95
CA THR A 35 -0.35 0.35 -12.09
C THR A 35 0.38 0.28 -13.43
N LYS A 36 1.59 0.89 -13.52
CA LYS A 36 2.49 0.90 -14.71
C LYS A 36 1.80 1.39 -15.98
N LEU A 37 0.83 2.29 -15.84
CA LEU A 37 0.05 2.88 -16.92
C LEU A 37 0.13 4.40 -16.85
N GLU A 38 0.21 5.03 -18.00
CA GLU A 38 -0.07 6.48 -18.12
C GLU A 38 -1.56 6.74 -17.90
N ASP A 39 -1.90 7.92 -17.38
CA ASP A 39 -3.28 8.30 -17.06
C ASP A 39 -4.24 8.15 -18.26
N ARG A 40 -3.77 8.47 -19.48
CA ARG A 40 -4.58 8.38 -20.70
C ARG A 40 -5.01 6.97 -21.11
N VAL A 41 -4.39 5.93 -20.57
CA VAL A 41 -4.68 4.52 -20.85
C VAL A 41 -5.11 3.75 -19.62
N PHE A 42 -5.45 4.47 -18.55
CA PHE A 42 -6.02 3.86 -17.36
C PHE A 42 -7.41 3.27 -17.68
N PRO A 43 -7.73 2.04 -17.24
CA PRO A 43 -8.98 1.34 -17.60
C PRO A 43 -10.17 1.85 -16.78
N LEU A 44 -10.46 3.17 -16.90
CA LEU A 44 -11.50 3.83 -16.11
C LEU A 44 -12.88 3.26 -16.40
N ALA A 45 -13.20 3.02 -17.68
CA ALA A 45 -14.52 2.53 -18.06
C ALA A 45 -14.84 1.14 -17.46
N GLU A 46 -13.86 0.24 -17.43
CA GLU A 46 -14.02 -1.10 -16.85
C GLU A 46 -14.22 -1.03 -15.33
N ILE A 47 -13.52 -0.12 -14.66
CA ILE A 47 -13.63 0.11 -13.21
C ILE A 47 -14.97 0.76 -12.88
N GLU A 48 -15.43 1.74 -13.66
CA GLU A 48 -16.75 2.34 -13.50
C GLU A 48 -17.88 1.33 -13.75
N ALA A 49 -17.73 0.47 -14.74
CA ALA A 49 -18.67 -0.62 -15.00
C ALA A 49 -18.75 -1.63 -13.84
N ALA A 50 -17.66 -1.78 -13.07
CA ALA A 50 -17.64 -2.57 -11.83
C ALA A 50 -18.24 -1.84 -10.60
N GLY A 51 -18.73 -0.61 -10.77
CA GLY A 51 -19.39 0.18 -9.72
C GLY A 51 -18.44 0.99 -8.83
N TYR A 52 -17.24 1.33 -9.34
CA TYR A 52 -16.24 2.10 -8.61
C TYR A 52 -15.89 3.41 -9.33
N HIS A 53 -15.81 4.49 -8.59
CA HIS A 53 -15.10 5.69 -9.01
C HIS A 53 -13.60 5.44 -8.89
N ALA A 54 -12.79 6.11 -9.72
CA ALA A 54 -11.34 5.99 -9.62
C ALA A 54 -10.64 7.34 -9.78
N VAL A 55 -9.56 7.52 -9.01
CA VAL A 55 -8.57 8.57 -9.21
C VAL A 55 -7.19 7.92 -9.28
N PHE A 56 -6.33 8.44 -10.13
CA PHE A 56 -5.05 7.80 -10.42
C PHE A 56 -3.99 8.84 -10.76
N SER A 57 -2.74 8.45 -10.57
CA SER A 57 -1.56 9.19 -10.98
C SER A 57 -0.54 8.20 -11.48
N GLY A 58 -0.38 8.11 -12.78
CA GLY A 58 0.40 7.10 -13.46
C GLY A 58 1.51 7.63 -14.33
N GLN A 59 2.41 6.75 -14.72
CA GLN A 59 3.47 6.99 -15.68
C GLN A 59 3.76 5.72 -16.48
N LYS A 60 4.42 5.88 -17.61
CA LYS A 60 4.74 4.77 -18.50
C LYS A 60 5.71 3.79 -17.83
N THR A 61 5.44 2.49 -17.93
CA THR A 61 6.35 1.37 -17.59
C THR A 61 6.56 1.14 -16.09
N TYR A 62 6.65 2.18 -15.27
CA TYR A 62 6.99 2.09 -13.84
C TYR A 62 5.97 2.82 -12.99
N ASN A 63 6.00 2.52 -11.67
CA ASN A 63 5.22 3.24 -10.66
C ASN A 63 3.71 3.28 -10.95
N GLY A 64 3.06 4.34 -10.52
CA GLY A 64 1.62 4.53 -10.69
C GLY A 64 0.83 4.03 -9.51
N VAL A 65 -0.06 4.91 -9.01
CA VAL A 65 -0.95 4.67 -7.88
C VAL A 65 -2.37 5.04 -8.25
N ALA A 66 -3.34 4.35 -7.65
CA ALA A 66 -4.75 4.65 -7.85
C ALA A 66 -5.55 4.40 -6.57
N ILE A 67 -6.66 5.14 -6.41
CA ILE A 67 -7.67 4.87 -5.40
C ILE A 67 -8.98 4.60 -6.13
N LEU A 68 -9.55 3.43 -5.90
CA LEU A 68 -10.87 3.03 -6.35
C LEU A 68 -11.83 3.08 -5.16
N ALA A 69 -13.01 3.67 -5.32
CA ALA A 69 -13.98 3.76 -4.24
C ALA A 69 -15.43 3.62 -4.75
N ARG A 70 -16.29 3.02 -3.93
CA ARG A 70 -17.73 2.92 -4.23
C ARG A 70 -18.46 4.25 -4.04
N ALA A 71 -17.92 5.13 -3.23
CA ALA A 71 -18.42 6.49 -3.04
C ALA A 71 -17.56 7.51 -3.80
N PRO A 72 -18.07 8.72 -4.07
CA PRO A 72 -17.31 9.78 -4.72
C PRO A 72 -16.00 10.11 -3.99
N LEU A 73 -14.98 10.42 -4.77
CA LEU A 73 -13.64 10.80 -4.30
C LEU A 73 -13.51 12.32 -4.35
N LEU A 74 -13.30 12.96 -3.20
CA LEU A 74 -13.22 14.41 -3.04
C LEU A 74 -11.77 14.83 -2.69
N ASP A 75 -11.45 16.10 -2.87
CA ASP A 75 -10.16 16.71 -2.50
C ASP A 75 -8.95 15.94 -3.05
N VAL A 76 -9.03 15.52 -4.32
CA VAL A 76 -8.01 14.69 -4.96
C VAL A 76 -6.75 15.49 -5.20
N THR A 77 -5.62 14.96 -4.74
CA THR A 77 -4.29 15.53 -4.97
C THR A 77 -3.23 14.42 -5.09
N ALA A 78 -2.15 14.68 -5.81
CA ALA A 78 -1.05 13.75 -6.01
C ALA A 78 0.28 14.32 -5.50
N GLY A 79 1.25 13.44 -5.24
CA GLY A 79 2.59 13.79 -4.76
C GLY A 79 2.66 14.17 -3.29
N ILE A 80 3.85 14.44 -2.82
CA ILE A 80 4.16 14.98 -1.48
C ILE A 80 4.37 16.49 -1.62
N VAL A 81 3.71 17.29 -0.80
CA VAL A 81 3.86 18.75 -0.82
C VAL A 81 5.30 19.12 -0.49
N ASP A 82 5.84 20.11 -1.19
CA ASP A 82 7.23 20.60 -1.04
C ASP A 82 8.33 19.57 -1.34
N PHE A 83 7.96 18.45 -1.99
CA PHE A 83 8.92 17.47 -2.48
C PHE A 83 8.72 17.29 -3.98
N ALA A 84 9.63 17.87 -4.78
CA ALA A 84 9.60 17.74 -6.23
C ALA A 84 10.00 16.32 -6.63
N ASP A 85 9.04 15.54 -7.12
CA ASP A 85 9.23 14.18 -7.55
C ASP A 85 8.47 13.92 -8.86
N GLU A 86 9.19 13.47 -9.88
CA GLU A 86 8.58 13.09 -11.16
C GLU A 86 7.91 11.71 -11.09
N GLN A 87 8.23 10.90 -10.08
CA GLN A 87 7.69 9.56 -9.94
C GLN A 87 6.31 9.59 -9.31
N ARG A 88 5.40 8.84 -9.91
CA ARG A 88 3.98 8.78 -9.52
C ARG A 88 3.78 7.73 -8.43
N ARG A 89 3.96 8.14 -7.17
CA ARG A 89 4.01 7.26 -5.99
C ARG A 89 3.01 7.61 -4.89
N VAL A 90 2.34 8.75 -4.98
CA VAL A 90 1.37 9.20 -3.97
C VAL A 90 0.15 9.78 -4.65
N ILE A 91 -1.03 9.31 -4.24
CA ILE A 91 -2.31 9.94 -4.53
C ILE A 91 -3.18 9.89 -3.28
N ARG A 92 -3.96 10.93 -3.06
CA ARG A 92 -4.86 11.02 -1.92
C ARG A 92 -6.21 11.61 -2.29
N ALA A 93 -7.23 11.14 -1.60
CA ALA A 93 -8.61 11.62 -1.75
C ALA A 93 -9.35 11.49 -0.43
N THR A 94 -10.46 12.19 -0.30
CA THR A 94 -11.40 12.04 0.82
C THR A 94 -12.59 11.19 0.37
N VAL A 95 -12.87 10.11 1.07
CA VAL A 95 -13.96 9.16 0.81
C VAL A 95 -14.78 8.99 2.08
N LEU A 96 -16.08 9.35 2.04
CA LEU A 96 -17.00 9.22 3.21
C LEU A 96 -16.43 9.87 4.49
N GLY A 97 -15.75 11.02 4.37
CA GLY A 97 -15.15 11.74 5.50
C GLY A 97 -13.80 11.18 6.00
N VAL A 98 -13.27 10.16 5.34
CA VAL A 98 -11.96 9.57 5.63
C VAL A 98 -10.94 10.03 4.58
N ARG A 99 -9.80 10.54 5.02
CA ARG A 99 -8.67 10.87 4.17
C ARG A 99 -7.89 9.62 3.83
N VAL A 100 -7.93 9.20 2.59
CA VAL A 100 -7.25 8.02 2.06
C VAL A 100 -5.97 8.47 1.35
N VAL A 101 -4.82 8.01 1.80
CA VAL A 101 -3.51 8.30 1.21
C VAL A 101 -2.90 7.00 0.72
N CYS A 102 -2.91 6.80 -0.60
CA CYS A 102 -2.28 5.66 -1.28
C CYS A 102 -0.83 5.98 -1.59
N ILE A 103 0.09 5.15 -1.11
CA ILE A 103 1.53 5.32 -1.33
C ILE A 103 2.18 4.08 -1.96
N TYR A 104 3.23 4.34 -2.72
CA TYR A 104 4.17 3.35 -3.22
C TYR A 104 5.60 3.81 -2.90
N VAL A 105 6.14 3.34 -1.78
CA VAL A 105 7.50 3.71 -1.32
C VAL A 105 8.54 3.16 -2.30
N PRO A 106 9.58 3.92 -2.65
CA PRO A 106 10.66 3.39 -3.49
C PRO A 106 11.26 2.10 -2.94
N ASN A 107 11.56 1.13 -3.80
CA ASN A 107 12.20 -0.12 -3.36
C ASN A 107 13.61 0.12 -2.80
N GLY A 108 14.42 0.94 -3.47
CA GLY A 108 15.77 1.28 -3.04
C GLY A 108 16.87 0.40 -3.65
N GLN A 109 16.54 -0.72 -4.28
CA GLN A 109 17.43 -1.64 -5.00
C GLN A 109 18.50 -2.31 -4.11
N SER A 110 19.46 -1.56 -3.57
CA SER A 110 20.53 -2.03 -2.66
C SER A 110 21.00 -0.88 -1.77
N LEU A 111 21.57 -1.19 -0.62
CA LEU A 111 21.93 -0.18 0.40
C LEU A 111 22.97 0.84 -0.06
N ASP A 112 23.80 0.48 -1.02
CA ASP A 112 24.87 1.31 -1.61
C ASP A 112 24.43 2.09 -2.86
N SER A 113 23.15 1.97 -3.26
CA SER A 113 22.62 2.60 -4.47
C SER A 113 22.11 4.02 -4.24
N ASP A 114 22.16 4.87 -5.28
CA ASP A 114 21.48 6.17 -5.29
C ASP A 114 19.97 6.05 -5.07
N LYS A 115 19.39 4.92 -5.48
CA LYS A 115 17.97 4.63 -5.28
C LYS A 115 17.62 4.42 -3.81
N TYR A 116 18.55 3.91 -3.02
CA TYR A 116 18.36 3.81 -1.57
C TYR A 116 18.41 5.19 -0.90
N GLN A 117 19.36 6.04 -1.32
CA GLN A 117 19.41 7.43 -0.83
C GLN A 117 18.15 8.20 -1.21
N TYR A 118 17.64 7.99 -2.43
CA TYR A 118 16.35 8.55 -2.84
C TYR A 118 15.21 8.03 -1.95
N LYS A 119 15.15 6.74 -1.64
CA LYS A 119 14.15 6.15 -0.75
C LYS A 119 14.14 6.82 0.62
N LEU A 120 15.32 7.00 1.24
CA LEU A 120 15.41 7.62 2.56
C LEU A 120 14.99 9.09 2.54
N LYS A 121 15.36 9.85 1.51
CA LYS A 121 14.89 11.23 1.32
C LYS A 121 13.38 11.30 1.12
N TRP A 122 12.83 10.38 0.34
CA TRP A 122 11.40 10.27 0.09
C TRP A 122 10.62 9.96 1.37
N LEU A 123 11.12 9.03 2.20
CA LEU A 123 10.51 8.70 3.50
C LEU A 123 10.56 9.89 4.48
N ALA A 124 11.65 10.62 4.50
CA ALA A 124 11.76 11.84 5.33
C ALA A 124 10.78 12.94 4.88
N ALA A 125 10.60 13.11 3.56
CA ALA A 125 9.62 14.05 3.02
C ALA A 125 8.18 13.61 3.35
N LEU A 126 7.87 12.30 3.23
CA LEU A 126 6.59 11.73 3.62
C LEU A 126 6.30 12.01 5.10
N ASP A 127 7.25 11.73 5.99
CA ASP A 127 7.11 11.93 7.44
C ASP A 127 6.82 13.39 7.78
N THR A 128 7.58 14.33 7.21
CA THR A 128 7.40 15.77 7.41
C THR A 128 6.02 16.24 6.94
N TRP A 129 5.62 15.84 5.74
CA TRP A 129 4.34 16.22 5.18
C TRP A 129 3.16 15.61 5.93
N LEU A 130 3.27 14.35 6.37
CA LEU A 130 2.21 13.60 7.06
C LEU A 130 1.78 14.30 8.36
N ALA A 131 2.71 14.92 9.08
CA ALA A 131 2.40 15.67 10.30
C ALA A 131 1.38 16.81 10.05
N ALA A 132 1.47 17.47 8.89
CA ALA A 132 0.52 18.53 8.51
C ALA A 132 -0.82 17.92 8.05
N GLU A 133 -0.77 16.81 7.30
CA GLU A 133 -1.95 16.12 6.79
C GLU A 133 -2.80 15.54 7.93
N LEU A 134 -2.18 14.94 8.95
CA LEU A 134 -2.86 14.42 10.15
C LEU A 134 -3.56 15.51 10.97
N ARG A 135 -2.97 16.70 11.05
CA ARG A 135 -3.63 17.86 11.72
C ARG A 135 -4.87 18.33 10.96
N ARG A 136 -4.82 18.27 9.62
CA ARG A 136 -5.92 18.70 8.76
C ARG A 136 -7.03 17.64 8.68
N TYR A 137 -6.66 16.37 8.68
CA TYR A 137 -7.57 15.23 8.52
C TYR A 137 -7.38 14.23 9.67
N PRO A 138 -8.11 14.40 10.78
CA PRO A 138 -8.00 13.49 11.93
C PRO A 138 -8.32 12.03 11.61
N ASN A 139 -9.23 11.79 10.64
CA ASN A 139 -9.58 10.46 10.13
C ASN A 139 -8.75 10.18 8.87
N LEU A 140 -7.54 9.68 9.04
CA LEU A 140 -6.60 9.43 7.94
C LEU A 140 -6.15 7.97 7.91
N LEU A 141 -6.11 7.43 6.68
CA LEU A 141 -5.49 6.14 6.32
C LEU A 141 -4.25 6.41 5.49
N LEU A 142 -3.12 5.84 5.87
CA LEU A 142 -1.90 5.80 5.05
C LEU A 142 -1.63 4.35 4.69
N LEU A 143 -1.86 3.96 3.43
CA LEU A 143 -1.80 2.57 3.03
C LEU A 143 -1.12 2.39 1.67
N GLY A 144 -0.54 1.22 1.48
CA GLY A 144 0.16 0.90 0.24
C GLY A 144 1.28 -0.12 0.42
N ASP A 145 2.13 -0.17 -0.60
CA ASP A 145 3.40 -0.88 -0.58
C ASP A 145 4.50 0.04 -0.01
N TYR A 146 4.95 -0.28 1.18
CA TYR A 146 5.98 0.49 1.88
C TYR A 146 7.40 0.04 1.50
N ASN A 147 7.54 -1.12 0.87
CA ASN A 147 8.84 -1.71 0.65
C ASN A 147 9.70 -1.76 1.93
N ILE A 148 9.07 -1.97 3.08
CA ILE A 148 9.70 -2.11 4.40
C ILE A 148 9.02 -3.24 5.16
N ALA A 149 9.82 -4.21 5.63
CA ALA A 149 9.43 -5.18 6.65
C ALA A 149 9.82 -4.62 8.03
N PRO A 150 8.87 -4.15 8.85
CA PRO A 150 9.16 -3.35 10.05
C PRO A 150 9.90 -4.12 11.14
N GLU A 151 9.63 -5.42 11.26
CA GLU A 151 10.13 -6.26 12.34
C GLU A 151 10.60 -7.62 11.82
N ASP A 152 11.33 -8.37 12.64
CA ASP A 152 11.83 -9.69 12.25
C ASP A 152 10.72 -10.72 12.02
N GLN A 153 9.59 -10.60 12.71
CA GLN A 153 8.40 -11.41 12.46
C GLN A 153 7.73 -11.16 11.10
N ASP A 154 8.07 -10.06 10.43
CA ASP A 154 7.59 -9.70 9.10
C ASP A 154 8.43 -10.30 7.97
N VAL A 155 9.41 -11.13 8.31
CA VAL A 155 10.40 -11.71 7.40
C VAL A 155 10.49 -13.22 7.61
N HIS A 156 10.54 -13.99 6.52
CA HIS A 156 10.60 -15.46 6.61
C HIS A 156 11.92 -16.00 7.15
N ASP A 157 13.02 -15.28 6.97
CA ASP A 157 14.36 -15.60 7.45
C ASP A 157 15.06 -14.32 7.95
N PRO A 158 14.82 -13.92 9.21
CA PRO A 158 15.35 -12.68 9.76
C PRO A 158 16.88 -12.62 9.73
N ALA A 159 17.56 -13.76 9.91
CA ALA A 159 19.03 -13.80 9.90
C ALA A 159 19.60 -13.49 8.50
N ALA A 160 19.00 -14.05 7.45
CA ALA A 160 19.39 -13.78 6.06
C ALA A 160 19.07 -12.36 5.60
N TRP A 161 18.00 -11.77 6.15
CA TRP A 161 17.53 -10.43 5.77
C TRP A 161 18.07 -9.32 6.67
N GLN A 162 18.81 -9.65 7.73
CA GLN A 162 19.40 -8.64 8.62
C GLN A 162 20.29 -7.67 7.83
N GLY A 163 19.99 -6.37 7.91
CA GLY A 163 20.75 -5.34 7.22
C GLY A 163 20.65 -5.36 5.68
N GLN A 164 19.71 -6.13 5.10
CA GLN A 164 19.41 -6.08 3.67
C GLN A 164 18.41 -4.96 3.36
N ILE A 165 18.28 -4.62 2.07
CA ILE A 165 17.21 -3.74 1.58
C ILE A 165 15.84 -4.25 2.07
N LEU A 166 14.88 -3.37 2.31
CA LEU A 166 13.56 -3.61 2.91
C LEU A 166 13.60 -3.90 4.42
N CYS A 167 14.76 -4.24 4.99
CA CYS A 167 14.93 -4.63 6.39
C CYS A 167 16.05 -3.85 7.10
N SER A 168 16.61 -2.83 6.46
CA SER A 168 17.67 -2.01 7.06
C SER A 168 17.15 -1.16 8.22
N GLU A 169 18.02 -0.85 9.17
CA GLU A 169 17.63 -0.03 10.32
C GLU A 169 17.12 1.36 9.95
N PRO A 170 17.69 2.10 8.97
CA PRO A 170 17.12 3.37 8.52
C PRO A 170 15.69 3.24 7.97
N GLU A 171 15.38 2.17 7.22
CA GLU A 171 14.02 1.90 6.72
C GLU A 171 13.05 1.62 7.86
N ARG A 172 13.42 0.73 8.77
CA ARG A 172 12.63 0.39 9.96
C ARG A 172 12.44 1.59 10.88
N ALA A 173 13.47 2.43 11.05
CA ALA A 173 13.38 3.69 11.82
C ALA A 173 12.38 4.66 11.18
N ALA A 174 12.41 4.81 9.85
CA ALA A 174 11.43 5.63 9.14
C ALA A 174 9.99 5.14 9.35
N PHE A 175 9.75 3.82 9.27
CA PHE A 175 8.43 3.24 9.56
C PHE A 175 7.99 3.52 11.01
N ARG A 176 8.86 3.34 11.98
CA ARG A 176 8.57 3.69 13.39
C ARG A 176 8.26 5.16 13.56
N GLY A 177 8.93 6.05 12.81
CA GLY A 177 8.65 7.49 12.79
C GLY A 177 7.19 7.78 12.43
N LEU A 178 6.66 7.11 11.39
CA LEU A 178 5.25 7.25 11.01
C LEU A 178 4.30 6.80 12.13
N LEU A 179 4.62 5.71 12.83
CA LEU A 179 3.82 5.26 13.98
C LEU A 179 3.89 6.27 15.15
N GLN A 180 5.04 6.89 15.40
CA GLN A 180 5.20 7.89 16.45
C GLN A 180 4.38 9.16 16.21
N GLN A 181 3.95 9.43 14.98
CA GLN A 181 3.01 10.50 14.67
C GLN A 181 1.55 10.21 15.06
N GLY A 182 1.29 9.05 15.66
CA GLY A 182 -0.04 8.63 16.11
C GLY A 182 -0.76 7.72 15.10
N LEU A 183 -0.03 7.15 14.15
CA LEU A 183 -0.54 6.08 13.30
C LEU A 183 -0.38 4.71 13.98
N VAL A 184 -1.30 3.81 13.66
CA VAL A 184 -1.36 2.44 14.19
C VAL A 184 -1.36 1.46 13.03
N ASP A 185 -0.51 0.46 13.05
CA ASP A 185 -0.51 -0.64 12.08
C ASP A 185 -1.75 -1.53 12.30
N ALA A 186 -2.72 -1.47 11.40
CA ALA A 186 -3.98 -2.20 11.50
C ALA A 186 -3.78 -3.70 11.66
N PHE A 187 -2.77 -4.27 10.99
CA PHE A 187 -2.48 -5.69 11.05
C PHE A 187 -2.04 -6.13 12.45
N ARG A 188 -1.30 -5.27 13.16
CA ARG A 188 -0.81 -5.53 14.51
C ARG A 188 -1.84 -5.26 15.62
N CYS A 189 -3.02 -4.73 15.28
CA CYS A 189 -4.12 -4.61 16.23
C CYS A 189 -4.78 -5.96 16.59
N PHE A 190 -4.50 -7.00 15.84
CA PHE A 190 -5.14 -8.32 15.97
C PHE A 190 -4.09 -9.41 16.07
N GLU A 191 -4.46 -10.51 16.75
CA GLU A 191 -3.68 -11.75 16.70
C GLU A 191 -3.68 -12.26 15.25
N GLN A 192 -2.49 -12.58 14.74
CA GLN A 192 -2.31 -13.01 13.37
C GLN A 192 -1.63 -14.37 13.33
N PRO A 193 -1.90 -15.21 12.31
CA PRO A 193 -1.13 -16.42 12.10
C PRO A 193 0.36 -16.09 11.95
N GLU A 194 1.21 -16.93 12.52
CA GLU A 194 2.65 -16.83 12.31
C GLU A 194 2.99 -16.85 10.80
N LYS A 195 4.07 -16.20 10.41
CA LYS A 195 4.58 -16.18 9.04
C LYS A 195 3.54 -15.67 8.03
N SER A 196 2.85 -14.59 8.41
CA SER A 196 1.92 -13.87 7.56
C SER A 196 2.65 -12.80 6.76
N TYR A 197 2.71 -12.97 5.47
CA TYR A 197 3.41 -12.09 4.53
C TYR A 197 2.47 -11.56 3.46
N SER A 198 2.83 -10.43 2.85
CA SER A 198 2.07 -9.79 1.76
C SER A 198 2.78 -9.87 0.40
N TRP A 199 4.07 -10.17 0.38
CA TRP A 199 4.90 -10.26 -0.80
C TRP A 199 5.78 -11.52 -0.81
N TRP A 200 5.97 -12.12 -2.01
CA TRP A 200 6.85 -13.27 -2.26
C TRP A 200 7.49 -13.15 -3.64
N ASP A 201 8.82 -13.27 -3.71
CA ASP A 201 9.54 -13.31 -4.99
C ASP A 201 8.97 -14.43 -5.88
N TYR A 202 8.82 -14.15 -7.18
CA TYR A 202 8.43 -15.18 -8.16
C TYR A 202 9.44 -16.32 -8.26
N ARG A 203 10.72 -16.01 -8.02
CA ARG A 203 11.82 -16.97 -8.08
C ARG A 203 11.80 -17.95 -6.92
N MET A 204 12.47 -19.09 -7.10
CA MET A 204 12.71 -20.08 -6.06
C MET A 204 11.44 -20.62 -5.39
N MET A 205 10.29 -20.56 -6.07
CA MET A 205 8.97 -20.96 -5.53
C MET A 205 8.63 -20.24 -4.22
N GLY A 206 8.95 -18.95 -4.12
CA GLY A 206 8.83 -18.16 -2.89
C GLY A 206 7.45 -18.30 -2.23
N PHE A 207 6.37 -18.13 -2.99
CA PHE A 207 5.01 -18.27 -2.47
C PHE A 207 4.70 -19.69 -1.95
N ARG A 208 5.06 -20.74 -2.71
CA ARG A 208 4.81 -22.12 -2.31
C ARG A 208 5.57 -22.51 -1.02
N ARG A 209 6.78 -21.97 -0.84
CA ARG A 209 7.62 -22.19 0.35
C ARG A 209 7.28 -21.24 1.49
N ASN A 210 6.39 -20.29 1.27
CA ASN A 210 6.09 -19.18 2.16
C ASN A 210 7.34 -18.37 2.56
N HIS A 211 8.29 -18.18 1.62
CA HIS A 211 9.46 -17.32 1.77
C HIS A 211 9.09 -15.89 1.40
N GLY A 212 8.36 -15.21 2.27
CA GLY A 212 7.80 -13.89 2.03
C GLY A 212 8.22 -12.84 3.02
N LEU A 213 7.78 -11.61 2.76
CA LEU A 213 7.87 -10.45 3.64
C LEU A 213 6.51 -9.76 3.73
N ARG A 214 6.21 -9.17 4.89
CA ARG A 214 5.09 -8.24 5.02
C ARG A 214 5.59 -6.83 4.79
N ILE A 215 5.32 -6.29 3.61
CA ILE A 215 5.78 -4.96 3.16
C ILE A 215 4.65 -4.06 2.69
N ASP A 216 3.42 -4.58 2.62
CA ASP A 216 2.20 -3.82 2.35
C ASP A 216 1.49 -3.57 3.68
N HIS A 217 1.16 -2.32 3.98
CA HIS A 217 0.63 -1.93 5.28
C HIS A 217 -0.57 -0.99 5.15
N ILE A 218 -1.46 -1.06 6.13
CA ILE A 218 -2.55 -0.11 6.36
C ILE A 218 -2.30 0.53 7.72
N LEU A 219 -1.89 1.80 7.71
CA LEU A 219 -1.71 2.59 8.92
C LEU A 219 -2.93 3.47 9.13
N LEU A 220 -3.48 3.43 10.32
CA LEU A 220 -4.70 4.12 10.74
C LEU A 220 -4.36 5.24 11.71
N SER A 221 -4.92 6.43 11.54
CA SER A 221 -4.95 7.43 12.62
C SER A 221 -5.68 6.87 13.85
N SER A 222 -5.35 7.36 15.04
CA SER A 222 -5.91 6.83 16.29
C SER A 222 -7.45 6.76 16.32
N PRO A 223 -8.22 7.74 15.80
CA PRO A 223 -9.68 7.64 15.75
C PRO A 223 -10.18 6.49 14.86
N LEU A 224 -9.48 6.20 13.75
CA LEU A 224 -9.82 5.09 12.86
C LEU A 224 -9.36 3.74 13.45
N ALA A 225 -8.22 3.71 14.11
CA ALA A 225 -7.74 2.50 14.79
C ALA A 225 -8.73 2.01 15.85
N ALA A 226 -9.36 2.93 16.60
CA ALA A 226 -10.44 2.61 17.55
C ALA A 226 -11.68 2.01 16.89
N GLN A 227 -11.86 2.21 15.58
CA GLN A 227 -12.97 1.65 14.80
C GLN A 227 -12.58 0.36 14.07
N CYS A 228 -11.31 -0.01 14.02
CA CYS A 228 -10.83 -1.19 13.31
C CYS A 228 -11.31 -2.46 14.04
N VAL A 229 -11.94 -3.37 13.28
CA VAL A 229 -12.50 -4.61 13.82
C VAL A 229 -11.85 -5.85 13.24
N ALA A 230 -11.15 -5.72 12.10
CA ALA A 230 -10.37 -6.80 11.49
C ALA A 230 -9.29 -6.23 10.57
N CYS A 231 -8.18 -6.98 10.45
CA CYS A 231 -7.19 -6.77 9.40
C CYS A 231 -6.57 -8.12 9.04
N HIS A 232 -6.45 -8.40 7.73
CA HIS A 232 -5.88 -9.67 7.25
C HIS A 232 -5.20 -9.49 5.88
N ILE A 233 -4.45 -10.50 5.48
CA ILE A 233 -3.83 -10.60 4.15
C ILE A 233 -4.59 -11.67 3.36
N ASP A 234 -5.17 -11.29 2.21
CA ASP A 234 -5.87 -12.21 1.32
C ASP A 234 -4.89 -12.86 0.33
N LYS A 235 -4.56 -14.12 0.56
CA LYS A 235 -3.63 -14.88 -0.29
C LYS A 235 -4.30 -15.52 -1.51
N ALA A 236 -5.63 -15.42 -1.67
CA ALA A 236 -6.34 -16.05 -2.78
C ALA A 236 -5.85 -15.58 -4.16
N PRO A 237 -5.63 -14.28 -4.42
CA PRO A 237 -5.11 -13.81 -5.70
C PRO A 237 -3.72 -14.35 -6.06
N ARG A 238 -2.89 -14.69 -5.09
CA ARG A 238 -1.56 -15.28 -5.32
C ARG A 238 -1.60 -16.69 -5.93
N ARG A 239 -2.76 -17.35 -5.91
CA ARG A 239 -2.97 -18.70 -6.47
C ARG A 239 -3.51 -18.68 -7.89
N LEU A 240 -3.83 -17.53 -8.42
CA LEU A 240 -4.33 -17.34 -9.78
C LEU A 240 -3.20 -17.50 -10.80
N GLU A 241 -3.58 -17.62 -12.07
CA GLU A 241 -2.61 -17.62 -13.17
C GLU A 241 -1.99 -16.22 -13.33
N ARG A 242 -0.67 -16.15 -13.49
CA ARG A 242 0.11 -14.90 -13.64
C ARG A 242 -0.23 -13.87 -12.55
N PRO A 243 -0.18 -14.23 -11.26
CA PRO A 243 -0.59 -13.35 -10.17
C PRO A 243 0.39 -12.19 -9.99
N SER A 244 -0.01 -11.14 -9.27
CA SER A 244 0.95 -10.21 -8.69
C SER A 244 1.84 -10.95 -7.69
N ASP A 245 3.06 -10.50 -7.45
CA ASP A 245 3.92 -10.99 -6.37
C ASP A 245 3.47 -10.53 -4.98
N HIS A 246 2.52 -9.59 -4.92
CA HIS A 246 1.85 -9.15 -3.70
C HIS A 246 0.45 -9.74 -3.56
N ALA A 247 0.00 -9.86 -2.31
CA ALA A 247 -1.37 -10.16 -1.93
C ALA A 247 -2.07 -8.91 -1.38
N PRO A 248 -3.39 -8.73 -1.57
CA PRO A 248 -4.13 -7.66 -0.93
C PRO A 248 -4.04 -7.71 0.60
N VAL A 249 -3.91 -6.54 1.22
CA VAL A 249 -4.11 -6.36 2.66
C VAL A 249 -5.45 -5.66 2.86
N VAL A 250 -6.28 -6.19 3.74
CA VAL A 250 -7.66 -5.73 3.96
C VAL A 250 -7.85 -5.36 5.42
N ALA A 251 -8.44 -4.20 5.68
CA ALA A 251 -8.88 -3.77 7.00
C ALA A 251 -10.39 -3.46 6.99
N GLU A 252 -11.06 -3.77 8.08
CA GLU A 252 -12.48 -3.47 8.28
C GLU A 252 -12.65 -2.50 9.44
N LEU A 253 -13.32 -1.38 9.17
CA LEU A 253 -13.72 -0.40 10.18
C LEU A 253 -15.22 -0.52 10.43
N ARG A 254 -15.66 -0.32 11.68
CA ARG A 254 -17.08 -0.08 11.97
C ARG A 254 -17.59 1.07 11.09
N ARG A 255 -18.88 1.11 10.81
CA ARG A 255 -19.46 2.27 10.09
C ARG A 255 -19.21 3.52 10.93
N LEU A 256 -18.55 4.49 10.30
CA LEU A 256 -18.39 5.85 10.84
C LEU A 256 -19.73 6.57 10.89
#